data_1f2c5e42bc25683a815485aa570afb85
#
_entry.id   1f2c5e42bc25683a815485aa570afb85
#
_cell.length_a   1.000
_cell.length_b   1.000
_cell.length_c   1.000
_cell.angle_alpha   90.00
_cell.angle_beta   90.00
_cell.angle_gamma   90.00
#
_symmetry.space_group_name_H-M   'P 1'
#
loop_
_entity.id
_entity.type
_entity.pdbx_description
1 polymer ?
#
loop_
_entity_poly.entity_id
_entity_poly.type
_entity_poly.pdbx_seq_one_letter_code
_entity_poly.pdbx_strand_id
1 'polypeptide(L)'
;MGLRRAVGPAIRSTGVALAAGLVMVLVALALGIGEVSRVHAALGAGTFGAIAMSALQITAAPNFGLWALSFAAGPGFQIADGASTTWSGSRGALMPLIPVFAGLPQPGDFPRYAALAVLIPLAIGAYAGHRAVGSIARLSSVRSKVEVALVTALLTAAALALLDLIGGGALGRAKLGNLGAPTGWFFLALLAELALGAVV
;
A
#
# COMPACT_ATOMS: atom_id res chain seq x y z
N MET A 1 16.25 9.56 -23.70
CA MET A 1 15.50 10.81 -23.34
C MET A 1 14.28 10.56 -22.47
N GLY A 2 13.62 9.43 -22.54
CA GLY A 2 12.40 9.10 -21.76
C GLY A 2 12.56 9.12 -20.24
N LEU A 3 13.66 8.57 -19.71
CA LEU A 3 13.87 8.42 -18.26
C LEU A 3 13.81 9.76 -17.52
N ARG A 4 14.53 10.77 -17.97
CA ARG A 4 14.54 12.10 -17.30
C ARG A 4 13.15 12.76 -17.25
N ARG A 5 12.31 12.51 -18.27
CA ARG A 5 10.94 13.05 -18.34
C ARG A 5 9.95 12.27 -17.50
N ALA A 6 10.22 10.98 -17.23
CA ALA A 6 9.39 10.13 -16.41
C ALA A 6 9.60 10.33 -14.89
N VAL A 7 10.77 10.82 -14.45
CA VAL A 7 11.11 10.95 -13.01
C VAL A 7 10.13 11.87 -12.26
N GLY A 8 9.85 13.05 -12.78
CA GLY A 8 8.92 13.99 -12.12
C GLY A 8 7.50 13.44 -11.97
N PRO A 9 6.89 12.91 -13.05
CA PRO A 9 5.63 12.17 -12.96
C PRO A 9 5.68 11.00 -11.97
N ALA A 10 6.75 10.19 -11.98
CA ALA A 10 6.88 9.04 -11.08
C ALA A 10 6.91 9.45 -9.60
N ILE A 11 7.66 10.48 -9.22
CA ILE A 11 7.69 10.99 -7.84
C ILE A 11 6.28 11.40 -7.39
N ARG A 12 5.54 12.12 -8.24
CA ARG A 12 4.16 12.53 -7.92
C ARG A 12 3.22 11.35 -7.80
N SER A 13 3.34 10.37 -8.71
CA SER A 13 2.52 9.16 -8.69
C SER A 13 2.81 8.30 -7.46
N THR A 14 4.07 8.21 -7.03
CA THR A 14 4.46 7.56 -5.77
C THR A 14 3.81 8.27 -4.57
N GLY A 15 3.83 9.61 -4.53
CA GLY A 15 3.15 10.37 -3.49
C GLY A 15 1.64 10.15 -3.46
N VAL A 16 0.99 10.13 -4.64
CA VAL A 16 -0.45 9.84 -4.77
C VAL A 16 -0.76 8.42 -4.31
N ALA A 17 0.08 7.44 -4.67
CA ALA A 17 -0.08 6.06 -4.24
C ALA A 17 0.00 5.93 -2.70
N LEU A 18 1.02 6.52 -2.08
CA LEU A 18 1.16 6.54 -0.62
C LEU A 18 -0.04 7.20 0.05
N ALA A 19 -0.51 8.33 -0.47
CA ALA A 19 -1.69 9.00 0.03
C ALA A 19 -2.93 8.11 -0.09
N ALA A 20 -3.13 7.43 -1.21
CA ALA A 20 -4.24 6.49 -1.40
C ALA A 20 -4.17 5.32 -0.41
N GLY A 21 -2.99 4.73 -0.20
CA GLY A 21 -2.78 3.68 0.80
C GLY A 21 -3.10 4.17 2.22
N LEU A 22 -2.66 5.37 2.59
CA LEU A 22 -2.99 5.97 3.89
C LEU A 22 -4.49 6.23 4.05
N VAL A 23 -5.16 6.69 3.01
CA VAL A 23 -6.64 6.85 3.02
C VAL A 23 -7.32 5.51 3.26
N MET A 24 -6.86 4.42 2.63
CA MET A 24 -7.39 3.07 2.88
C MET A 24 -7.21 2.67 4.35
N VAL A 25 -6.05 2.94 4.95
CA VAL A 25 -5.79 2.68 6.37
C VAL A 25 -6.74 3.49 7.26
N LEU A 26 -6.92 4.77 6.97
CA LEU A 26 -7.84 5.63 7.73
C LEU A 26 -9.29 5.14 7.64
N VAL A 27 -9.72 4.70 6.46
CA VAL A 27 -11.06 4.10 6.27
C VAL A 27 -11.18 2.81 7.09
N ALA A 28 -10.19 1.93 7.07
CA ALA A 28 -10.20 0.70 7.86
C ALA A 28 -10.28 1.01 9.38
N LEU A 29 -9.48 1.97 9.86
CA LEU A 29 -9.52 2.42 11.26
C LEU A 29 -10.87 3.03 11.63
N ALA A 30 -11.47 3.83 10.77
CA ALA A 30 -12.78 4.43 10.99
C ALA A 30 -13.88 3.35 11.10
N LEU A 31 -13.84 2.35 10.22
CA LEU A 31 -14.78 1.21 10.26
C LEU A 31 -14.56 0.32 11.50
N GLY A 32 -13.31 0.15 11.94
CA GLY A 32 -12.92 -0.66 13.10
C GLY A 32 -12.79 0.12 14.41
N ILE A 33 -13.25 1.38 14.50
CA ILE A 33 -12.97 2.28 15.62
C ILE A 33 -13.37 1.71 16.98
N GLY A 34 -14.43 0.91 17.06
CA GLY A 34 -14.87 0.26 18.28
C GLY A 34 -13.85 -0.75 18.81
N GLU A 35 -13.25 -1.56 17.93
CA GLU A 35 -12.21 -2.54 18.29
C GLU A 35 -10.91 -1.82 18.66
N VAL A 36 -10.52 -0.80 17.89
CA VAL A 36 -9.35 0.03 18.17
C VAL A 36 -9.45 0.63 19.56
N SER A 37 -10.61 1.19 19.92
CA SER A 37 -10.87 1.76 21.25
C SER A 37 -10.83 0.72 22.35
N ARG A 38 -11.38 -0.48 22.13
CA ARG A 38 -11.35 -1.58 23.10
C ARG A 38 -9.92 -2.06 23.38
N VAL A 39 -9.11 -2.26 22.33
CA VAL A 39 -7.71 -2.64 22.48
C VAL A 39 -6.92 -1.55 23.20
N HIS A 40 -7.15 -0.29 22.84
CA HIS A 40 -6.49 0.85 23.50
C HIS A 40 -6.83 0.90 25.02
N ALA A 41 -8.09 0.73 25.37
CA ALA A 41 -8.52 0.68 26.77
C ALA A 41 -7.95 -0.53 27.53
N ALA A 42 -7.91 -1.71 26.88
CA ALA A 42 -7.38 -2.93 27.48
C ALA A 42 -5.87 -2.86 27.81
N LEU A 43 -5.12 -2.04 27.07
CA LEU A 43 -3.69 -1.84 27.31
C LEU A 43 -3.40 -1.06 28.61
N GLY A 44 -4.35 -0.30 29.12
CA GLY A 44 -4.20 0.43 30.40
C GLY A 44 -2.96 1.32 30.48
N ALA A 45 -2.45 1.79 29.35
CA ALA A 45 -1.12 2.40 29.23
C ALA A 45 -0.99 3.79 29.88
N GLY A 46 -2.07 4.34 30.42
CA GLY A 46 -2.10 5.70 30.93
C GLY A 46 -1.83 6.75 29.84
N THR A 47 -1.86 8.02 30.19
CA THR A 47 -1.72 9.13 29.20
C THR A 47 -0.38 9.09 28.46
N PHE A 48 0.72 8.89 29.20
CA PHE A 48 2.05 8.87 28.59
C PHE A 48 2.24 7.68 27.64
N GLY A 49 1.81 6.48 28.04
CA GLY A 49 1.87 5.29 27.19
C GLY A 49 0.99 5.41 25.95
N ALA A 50 -0.19 6.03 26.07
CA ALA A 50 -1.07 6.32 24.95
C ALA A 50 -0.41 7.25 23.92
N ILE A 51 0.24 8.33 24.37
CA ILE A 51 0.97 9.25 23.50
C ILE A 51 2.13 8.54 22.79
N ALA A 52 2.96 7.79 23.55
CA ALA A 52 4.10 7.06 22.97
C ALA A 52 3.65 6.03 21.93
N MET A 53 2.58 5.29 22.21
CA MET A 53 2.03 4.31 21.30
C MET A 53 1.42 4.95 20.03
N SER A 54 0.74 6.07 20.18
CA SER A 54 0.21 6.83 19.03
C SER A 54 1.35 7.36 18.15
N ALA A 55 2.40 7.91 18.75
CA ALA A 55 3.58 8.38 18.03
C ALA A 55 4.27 7.26 17.24
N LEU A 56 4.40 6.06 17.85
CA LEU A 56 4.94 4.88 17.17
C LEU A 56 4.09 4.47 15.97
N GLN A 57 2.77 4.43 16.12
CA GLN A 57 1.85 4.07 15.03
C GLN A 57 1.86 5.11 13.90
N ILE A 58 1.98 6.40 14.22
CA ILE A 58 2.10 7.48 13.22
C ILE A 58 3.40 7.34 12.43
N THR A 59 4.52 7.02 13.09
CA THR A 59 5.80 6.78 12.40
C THR A 59 5.76 5.56 11.47
N ALA A 60 4.98 4.54 11.82
CA ALA A 60 4.78 3.35 11.00
C ALA A 60 3.70 3.53 9.91
N ALA A 61 2.94 4.63 9.93
CA ALA A 61 1.82 4.85 9.02
C ALA A 61 2.18 4.70 7.52
N PRO A 62 3.34 5.17 7.02
CA PRO A 62 3.72 4.93 5.62
C PRO A 62 3.79 3.45 5.25
N ASN A 63 4.27 2.58 6.15
CA ASN A 63 4.33 1.14 5.93
C ASN A 63 2.92 0.54 5.86
N PHE A 64 2.01 0.96 6.74
CA PHE A 64 0.62 0.54 6.68
C PHE A 64 -0.04 0.95 5.37
N GLY A 65 0.29 2.14 4.84
CA GLY A 65 -0.15 2.58 3.52
C GLY A 65 0.35 1.68 2.38
N LEU A 66 1.62 1.25 2.44
CA LEU A 66 2.18 0.29 1.47
C LEU A 66 1.50 -1.08 1.56
N TRP A 67 1.19 -1.58 2.77
CA TRP A 67 0.46 -2.83 2.96
C TRP A 67 -0.97 -2.75 2.42
N ALA A 68 -1.65 -1.62 2.64
CA ALA A 68 -2.97 -1.37 2.06
C ALA A 68 -2.92 -1.33 0.52
N LEU A 69 -1.87 -0.75 -0.08
CA LEU A 69 -1.65 -0.80 -1.52
C LEU A 69 -1.37 -2.21 -2.02
N SER A 70 -0.61 -3.01 -1.26
CA SER A 70 -0.39 -4.42 -1.61
C SER A 70 -1.67 -5.23 -1.53
N PHE A 71 -2.56 -4.94 -0.58
CA PHE A 71 -3.91 -5.50 -0.57
C PHE A 71 -4.69 -5.06 -1.82
N ALA A 72 -4.67 -3.78 -2.16
CA ALA A 72 -5.37 -3.27 -3.35
C ALA A 72 -4.86 -3.90 -4.65
N ALA A 73 -3.55 -4.15 -4.74
CA ALA A 73 -2.93 -4.81 -5.90
C ALA A 73 -3.07 -6.36 -5.88
N GLY A 74 -3.63 -6.97 -4.83
CA GLY A 74 -3.94 -8.40 -4.74
C GLY A 74 -3.01 -9.26 -3.92
N PRO A 75 -1.68 -9.05 -3.90
CA PRO A 75 -0.77 -9.89 -3.11
C PRO A 75 -1.08 -9.90 -1.62
N GLY A 76 -1.71 -8.83 -1.11
CA GLY A 76 -2.01 -8.71 0.31
C GLY A 76 -0.78 -8.43 1.17
N PHE A 77 -0.91 -8.64 2.47
CA PHE A 77 0.15 -8.42 3.44
C PHE A 77 0.05 -9.38 4.63
N GLN A 78 1.13 -9.51 5.39
CA GLN A 78 1.21 -10.29 6.61
C GLN A 78 1.60 -9.41 7.79
N ILE A 79 1.00 -9.69 8.97
CA ILE A 79 1.27 -8.97 10.22
C ILE A 79 2.01 -9.86 11.20
N ALA A 80 1.88 -11.16 11.04
CA ALA A 80 2.57 -12.20 11.80
C ALA A 80 2.53 -13.49 10.98
N ASP A 81 3.34 -14.47 11.34
CA ASP A 81 3.29 -15.79 10.72
C ASP A 81 1.88 -16.39 10.88
N GLY A 82 1.23 -16.65 9.76
CA GLY A 82 -0.14 -17.16 9.69
C GLY A 82 -1.24 -16.09 9.75
N ALA A 83 -0.91 -14.81 10.01
CA ALA A 83 -1.85 -13.69 9.93
C ALA A 83 -1.65 -12.94 8.61
N SER A 84 -2.48 -13.23 7.63
CA SER A 84 -2.41 -12.61 6.30
C SER A 84 -3.77 -12.06 5.87
N THR A 85 -3.75 -10.99 5.10
CA THR A 85 -4.94 -10.37 4.52
C THR A 85 -4.76 -10.21 3.02
N THR A 86 -5.68 -10.80 2.25
CA THR A 86 -5.72 -10.76 0.77
C THR A 86 -7.15 -10.49 0.31
N TRP A 87 -7.41 -10.41 -0.99
CA TRP A 87 -8.78 -10.27 -1.51
C TRP A 87 -9.70 -11.45 -1.15
N SER A 88 -9.14 -12.65 -0.96
CA SER A 88 -9.94 -13.83 -0.62
C SER A 88 -10.40 -13.84 0.84
N GLY A 89 -9.71 -13.12 1.69
CA GLY A 89 -10.06 -13.08 3.11
C GLY A 89 -8.89 -12.68 4.01
N SER A 90 -9.18 -12.63 5.30
CA SER A 90 -8.21 -12.42 6.36
C SER A 90 -8.06 -13.69 7.18
N ARG A 91 -6.81 -14.09 7.44
CA ARG A 91 -6.45 -15.20 8.34
C ARG A 91 -5.88 -14.61 9.62
N GLY A 92 -6.50 -14.96 10.75
CA GLY A 92 -6.05 -14.55 12.06
C GLY A 92 -4.96 -15.48 12.61
N ALA A 93 -4.01 -14.91 13.31
CA ALA A 93 -3.05 -15.60 14.17
C ALA A 93 -2.86 -14.78 15.45
N LEU A 94 -1.95 -15.22 16.32
CA LEU A 94 -1.55 -14.41 17.48
C LEU A 94 -0.86 -13.14 16.99
N MET A 95 -1.58 -12.02 17.05
CA MET A 95 -1.10 -10.70 16.65
C MET A 95 -0.70 -9.88 17.90
N PRO A 96 0.28 -8.97 17.75
CA PRO A 96 0.57 -8.00 18.80
C PRO A 96 -0.68 -7.15 19.10
N LEU A 97 -0.91 -6.85 20.37
CA LEU A 97 -2.00 -5.95 20.81
C LEU A 97 -1.61 -4.49 20.50
N ILE A 98 -1.60 -4.15 19.23
CA ILE A 98 -1.36 -2.79 18.73
C ILE A 98 -2.70 -2.25 18.21
N PRO A 99 -3.18 -1.08 18.70
CA PRO A 99 -4.51 -0.57 18.36
C PRO A 99 -4.79 -0.47 16.86
N VAL A 100 -3.79 -0.09 16.04
CA VAL A 100 -3.97 -0.01 14.59
C VAL A 100 -4.33 -1.34 13.96
N PHE A 101 -3.85 -2.47 14.49
CA PHE A 101 -4.18 -3.80 13.96
C PHE A 101 -5.60 -4.24 14.33
N ALA A 102 -6.19 -3.67 15.36
CA ALA A 102 -7.59 -3.90 15.67
C ALA A 102 -8.56 -3.28 14.64
N GLY A 103 -8.09 -2.32 13.84
CA GLY A 103 -8.84 -1.77 12.70
C GLY A 103 -8.85 -2.66 11.46
N LEU A 104 -8.11 -3.78 11.47
CA LEU A 104 -8.12 -4.73 10.35
C LEU A 104 -9.42 -5.53 10.30
N PRO A 105 -9.82 -5.97 9.09
CA PRO A 105 -10.98 -6.84 8.96
C PRO A 105 -10.84 -8.11 9.80
N GLN A 106 -11.92 -8.51 10.42
CA GLN A 106 -11.97 -9.75 11.20
C GLN A 106 -11.61 -10.96 10.33
N PRO A 107 -10.99 -12.02 10.91
CA PRO A 107 -10.69 -13.25 10.18
C PRO A 107 -11.95 -13.84 9.54
N GLY A 108 -11.83 -14.23 8.28
CA GLY A 108 -12.91 -14.78 7.49
C GLY A 108 -12.74 -14.52 6.00
N ASP A 109 -13.64 -15.10 5.21
CA ASP A 109 -13.66 -14.92 3.76
C ASP A 109 -14.25 -13.56 3.39
N PHE A 110 -13.64 -12.90 2.41
CA PHE A 110 -14.15 -11.64 1.89
C PHE A 110 -15.11 -11.87 0.71
N PRO A 111 -16.10 -11.00 0.55
CA PRO A 111 -16.94 -11.04 -0.63
C PRO A 111 -16.11 -10.72 -1.89
N ARG A 112 -16.51 -11.30 -3.02
CA ARG A 112 -15.78 -11.18 -4.32
C ARG A 112 -15.53 -9.73 -4.74
N TYR A 113 -16.38 -8.80 -4.31
CA TYR A 113 -16.17 -7.38 -4.62
C TYR A 113 -14.97 -6.75 -3.90
N ALA A 114 -14.33 -7.44 -2.94
CA ALA A 114 -13.06 -6.98 -2.36
C ALA A 114 -11.96 -6.81 -3.42
N ALA A 115 -12.01 -7.63 -4.48
CA ALA A 115 -11.10 -7.50 -5.62
C ALA A 115 -11.26 -6.17 -6.40
N LEU A 116 -12.37 -5.43 -6.22
CA LEU A 116 -12.54 -4.10 -6.81
C LEU A 116 -11.52 -3.09 -6.26
N ALA A 117 -10.82 -3.41 -5.18
CA ALA A 117 -9.70 -2.61 -4.69
C ALA A 117 -8.61 -2.41 -5.77
N VAL A 118 -8.49 -3.31 -6.75
CA VAL A 118 -7.60 -3.18 -7.91
C VAL A 118 -7.83 -1.90 -8.73
N LEU A 119 -9.03 -1.32 -8.65
CA LEU A 119 -9.32 -0.05 -9.30
C LEU A 119 -8.45 1.10 -8.76
N ILE A 120 -7.94 0.99 -7.53
CA ILE A 120 -7.06 2.00 -6.93
C ILE A 120 -5.72 2.07 -7.66
N PRO A 121 -4.91 1.01 -7.76
CA PRO A 121 -3.66 1.08 -8.52
C PRO A 121 -3.87 1.32 -10.02
N LEU A 122 -4.95 0.86 -10.62
CA LEU A 122 -5.31 1.20 -12.01
C LEU A 122 -5.56 2.72 -12.17
N ALA A 123 -6.30 3.35 -11.26
CA ALA A 123 -6.53 4.79 -11.27
C ALA A 123 -5.23 5.59 -11.05
N ILE A 124 -4.34 5.10 -10.17
CA ILE A 124 -3.01 5.68 -9.98
C ILE A 124 -2.19 5.55 -11.26
N GLY A 125 -2.29 4.41 -11.97
CA GLY A 125 -1.68 4.21 -13.28
C GLY A 125 -2.18 5.22 -14.31
N ALA A 126 -3.49 5.41 -14.42
CA ALA A 126 -4.09 6.41 -15.32
C ALA A 126 -3.61 7.84 -14.99
N TYR A 127 -3.54 8.18 -13.71
CA TYR A 127 -2.95 9.44 -13.26
C TYR A 127 -1.46 9.55 -13.69
N ALA A 128 -0.67 8.49 -13.50
CA ALA A 128 0.74 8.45 -13.86
C ALA A 128 0.93 8.65 -15.36
N GLY A 129 0.15 7.97 -16.20
CA GLY A 129 0.14 8.10 -17.66
C GLY A 129 -0.25 9.50 -18.11
N HIS A 130 -1.31 10.06 -17.55
CA HIS A 130 -1.72 11.44 -17.82
C HIS A 130 -0.61 12.44 -17.48
N ARG A 131 0.05 12.32 -16.34
CA ARG A 131 1.17 13.18 -15.93
C ARG A 131 2.40 12.98 -16.80
N ALA A 132 2.68 11.75 -17.21
CA ALA A 132 3.79 11.40 -18.09
C ALA A 132 3.63 12.03 -19.49
N VAL A 133 2.46 11.89 -20.09
CA VAL A 133 2.13 12.48 -21.40
C VAL A 133 2.19 14.01 -21.34
N GLY A 134 1.73 14.62 -20.26
CA GLY A 134 1.82 16.06 -20.03
C GLY A 134 3.26 16.59 -19.90
N SER A 135 4.25 15.72 -19.68
CA SER A 135 5.67 16.09 -19.55
C SER A 135 6.41 16.16 -20.89
N ILE A 136 5.78 15.78 -22.00
CA ILE A 136 6.35 15.75 -23.36
C ILE A 136 5.57 16.66 -24.32
N ALA A 137 6.18 16.97 -25.45
CA ALA A 137 5.54 17.86 -26.45
C ALA A 137 4.22 17.24 -26.98
N ARG A 138 3.20 18.06 -27.19
CA ARG A 138 1.87 17.64 -27.67
C ARG A 138 1.93 16.85 -28.98
N LEU A 139 2.86 17.22 -29.88
CA LEU A 139 3.06 16.60 -31.20
C LEU A 139 3.97 15.34 -31.15
N SER A 140 4.36 14.87 -29.95
CA SER A 140 5.12 13.63 -29.82
C SER A 140 4.33 12.44 -30.37
N SER A 141 5.04 11.47 -30.95
CA SER A 141 4.44 10.26 -31.47
C SER A 141 3.74 9.44 -30.36
N VAL A 142 2.73 8.66 -30.71
CA VAL A 142 2.04 7.77 -29.77
C VAL A 142 3.04 6.84 -29.08
N ARG A 143 4.00 6.30 -29.82
CA ARG A 143 5.08 5.46 -29.29
C ARG A 143 5.84 6.16 -28.14
N SER A 144 6.21 7.42 -28.33
CA SER A 144 6.92 8.19 -27.30
C SER A 144 6.04 8.46 -26.08
N LYS A 145 4.73 8.64 -26.27
CA LYS A 145 3.77 8.83 -25.18
C LYS A 145 3.63 7.56 -24.34
N VAL A 146 3.45 6.41 -25.02
CA VAL A 146 3.37 5.10 -24.35
C VAL A 146 4.69 4.77 -23.63
N GLU A 147 5.83 5.00 -24.27
CA GLU A 147 7.14 4.75 -23.66
C GLU A 147 7.32 5.54 -22.35
N VAL A 148 7.06 6.84 -22.36
CA VAL A 148 7.22 7.66 -21.15
C VAL A 148 6.21 7.28 -20.06
N ALA A 149 4.98 6.88 -20.43
CA ALA A 149 3.98 6.40 -19.51
C ALA A 149 4.38 5.08 -18.83
N LEU A 150 4.87 4.10 -19.61
CA LEU A 150 5.36 2.83 -19.10
C LEU A 150 6.61 2.98 -18.22
N VAL A 151 7.55 3.84 -18.61
CA VAL A 151 8.71 4.14 -17.77
C VAL A 151 8.29 4.81 -16.47
N THR A 152 7.29 5.69 -16.50
CA THR A 152 6.73 6.31 -15.28
C THR A 152 6.09 5.25 -14.38
N ALA A 153 5.30 4.33 -14.93
CA ALA A 153 4.70 3.23 -14.18
C ALA A 153 5.77 2.34 -13.53
N LEU A 154 6.81 1.97 -14.29
CA LEU A 154 7.93 1.17 -13.79
C LEU A 154 8.66 1.88 -12.63
N LEU A 155 8.99 3.16 -12.79
CA LEU A 155 9.66 3.92 -11.74
C LEU A 155 8.80 4.06 -10.48
N THR A 156 7.48 4.24 -10.65
CA THR A 156 6.52 4.32 -9.54
C THR A 156 6.44 2.99 -8.80
N ALA A 157 6.27 1.87 -9.53
CA ALA A 157 6.23 0.53 -8.94
C ALA A 157 7.55 0.20 -8.22
N ALA A 158 8.69 0.50 -8.84
CA ALA A 158 10.00 0.27 -8.24
C ALA A 158 10.22 1.11 -6.97
N ALA A 159 9.81 2.37 -6.98
CA ALA A 159 9.91 3.24 -5.81
C ALA A 159 9.04 2.72 -4.64
N LEU A 160 7.80 2.30 -4.90
CA LEU A 160 6.92 1.74 -3.87
C LEU A 160 7.44 0.41 -3.32
N ALA A 161 7.92 -0.48 -4.19
CA ALA A 161 8.53 -1.74 -3.77
C ALA A 161 9.82 -1.53 -2.96
N LEU A 162 10.66 -0.54 -3.34
CA LEU A 162 11.85 -0.19 -2.59
C LEU A 162 11.51 0.37 -1.21
N LEU A 163 10.48 1.22 -1.11
CA LEU A 163 10.00 1.73 0.17
C LEU A 163 9.47 0.59 1.05
N ASP A 164 8.73 -0.38 0.49
CA ASP A 164 8.27 -1.56 1.20
C ASP A 164 9.45 -2.43 1.68
N LEU A 165 10.46 -2.63 0.84
CA LEU A 165 11.67 -3.37 1.20
C LEU A 165 12.44 -2.71 2.35
N ILE A 166 12.49 -1.38 2.40
CA ILE A 166 13.15 -0.61 3.47
C ILE A 166 12.30 -0.61 4.75
N GLY A 167 10.99 -0.50 4.61
CA GLY A 167 10.05 -0.40 5.73
C GLY A 167 9.55 -1.74 6.24
N GLY A 168 9.64 -2.80 5.44
CA GLY A 168 9.27 -4.15 5.80
C GLY A 168 10.41 -4.93 6.44
N GLY A 169 10.14 -6.17 6.80
CA GLY A 169 11.16 -7.09 7.30
C GLY A 169 10.78 -7.78 8.59
N ALA A 170 11.75 -8.43 9.22
CA ALA A 170 11.56 -9.20 10.45
C ALA A 170 11.70 -8.30 11.69
N LEU A 171 10.67 -8.26 12.52
CA LEU A 171 10.76 -7.74 13.89
C LEU A 171 11.05 -8.90 14.86
N GLY A 172 12.17 -9.62 14.63
CA GLY A 172 12.59 -10.73 15.47
C GLY A 172 12.65 -12.10 14.75
N ARG A 173 12.99 -13.15 15.49
CA ARG A 173 13.24 -14.50 14.95
C ARG A 173 12.05 -15.47 15.07
N ALA A 174 10.96 -15.08 15.73
CA ALA A 174 9.82 -15.96 15.96
C ALA A 174 8.65 -15.61 15.03
N LYS A 175 7.49 -15.33 15.57
CA LYS A 175 6.24 -15.10 14.83
C LYS A 175 6.17 -13.78 14.04
N LEU A 176 7.14 -12.89 14.19
CA LEU A 176 7.25 -11.61 13.48
C LEU A 176 8.37 -11.64 12.43
N GLY A 177 8.70 -12.83 11.91
CA GLY A 177 9.75 -13.02 10.92
C GLY A 177 9.42 -12.46 9.53
N ASN A 178 8.12 -12.36 9.19
CA ASN A 178 7.66 -11.87 7.90
C ASN A 178 6.53 -10.85 8.11
N LEU A 179 6.90 -9.58 8.24
CA LEU A 179 5.96 -8.47 8.35
C LEU A 179 5.96 -7.68 7.06
N GLY A 180 4.77 -7.37 6.54
CA GLY A 180 4.63 -6.51 5.38
C GLY A 180 4.07 -7.18 4.15
N ALA A 181 4.25 -6.51 3.02
CA ALA A 181 3.87 -7.03 1.72
C ALA A 181 4.90 -8.08 1.22
N PRO A 182 4.50 -9.04 0.40
CA PRO A 182 5.43 -9.88 -0.33
C PRO A 182 6.06 -9.06 -1.46
N THR A 183 7.11 -8.29 -1.17
CA THR A 183 7.67 -7.20 -1.99
C THR A 183 7.82 -7.55 -3.47
N GLY A 184 8.29 -8.78 -3.80
CA GLY A 184 8.44 -9.21 -5.19
C GLY A 184 7.10 -9.30 -5.93
N TRP A 185 6.08 -9.92 -5.34
CA TRP A 185 4.74 -10.00 -5.90
C TRP A 185 4.02 -8.66 -5.91
N PHE A 186 4.23 -7.85 -4.88
CA PHE A 186 3.74 -6.48 -4.80
C PHE A 186 4.28 -5.62 -5.95
N PHE A 187 5.60 -5.69 -6.21
CA PHE A 187 6.21 -5.00 -7.35
C PHE A 187 5.58 -5.44 -8.68
N LEU A 188 5.47 -6.75 -8.93
CA LEU A 188 4.96 -7.28 -10.19
C LEU A 188 3.49 -6.92 -10.42
N ALA A 189 2.65 -7.04 -9.39
CA ALA A 189 1.25 -6.66 -9.46
C ALA A 189 1.08 -5.17 -9.73
N LEU A 190 1.75 -4.31 -8.94
CA LEU A 190 1.72 -2.87 -9.16
C LEU A 190 2.23 -2.48 -10.54
N LEU A 191 3.32 -3.10 -11.02
CA LEU A 191 3.86 -2.80 -12.34
C LEU A 191 2.83 -3.09 -13.44
N ALA A 192 2.16 -4.25 -13.36
CA ALA A 192 1.13 -4.62 -14.33
C ALA A 192 -0.05 -3.65 -14.31
N GLU A 193 -0.57 -3.33 -13.13
CA GLU A 193 -1.75 -2.49 -12.95
C GLU A 193 -1.47 -1.02 -13.29
N LEU A 194 -0.33 -0.48 -12.82
CA LEU A 194 0.09 0.87 -13.16
C LEU A 194 0.37 1.02 -14.66
N ALA A 195 0.97 0.00 -15.30
CA ALA A 195 1.23 0.02 -16.73
C ALA A 195 -0.07 -0.04 -17.53
N LEU A 196 -1.02 -0.92 -17.15
CA LEU A 196 -2.35 -1.00 -17.76
C LEU A 196 -3.09 0.33 -17.62
N GLY A 197 -3.15 0.88 -16.40
CA GLY A 197 -3.79 2.18 -16.18
C GLY A 197 -3.11 3.32 -16.94
N ALA A 198 -1.80 3.30 -17.08
CA ALA A 198 -1.04 4.39 -17.72
C ALA A 198 -1.20 4.45 -19.26
N VAL A 199 -1.64 3.39 -19.90
CA VAL A 199 -1.82 3.33 -21.37
C VAL A 199 -3.29 3.44 -21.81
N VAL A 200 -4.22 3.45 -20.86
CA VAL A 200 -5.64 3.72 -21.10
C VAL A 200 -5.90 5.21 -21.08
#